data_abdc8b016018eb56e0cbe0041e139c00
#
_entry.id   abdc8b016018eb56e0cbe0041e139c00
#
_cell.length_a   1.000
_cell.length_b   1.000
_cell.length_c   1.000
_cell.angle_alpha   90.00
_cell.angle_beta   90.00
_cell.angle_gamma   90.00
#
_symmetry.space_group_name_H-M   'P 1'
#
loop_
_entity.id
_entity.type
_entity.pdbx_description
1 polymer ?
#
loop_
_entity_poly.entity_id
_entity_poly.type
_entity_poly.pdbx_seq_one_letter_code
_entity_poly.pdbx_strand_id
1 'polypeptide(L)'
;MYLHLRFGKWNFVLGTGLIFLVSFALSLLKRTTWCQPTPQALASDQEMKTSLGTGNLLEKSVLPPVTAEEKELSRGIEKSPGQEVDRKILEYLLLMQERPWQPNATAVAQYRTELGRCCNASFWLAITKENTPLGSDILLDGAKDKKLPVGAELVDLLPKKSPISGLPYDRCAVVGNGGILRNSSCGQEIDQADFIVRFNLPPMNYSKDVGTKTSLVTINPSILQLKFQNLEAHRKPFADALQLYRGALIFIPAFSFVGHTELAYRALYTVEDFGVGQQPYFLNPFYLDSLRTYWKDQGFHPRRLSSGFMLVSMALEFCKRITLYGFWPFSRDPAGRPIPHHYYDNTPPNPGIHVMNREFSHYLKMYVQSVLRLRLGKCQ
;
A
#
# COMPACT_ATOMS: atom_id res chain seq x y z
N MET A 1 -37.59 -45.47 -43.89
CA MET A 1 -36.52 -46.34 -43.40
C MET A 1 -35.58 -45.44 -42.60
N TYR A 2 -35.83 -45.32 -41.30
CA TYR A 2 -35.08 -44.41 -40.38
C TYR A 2 -33.95 -45.21 -39.72
N LEU A 3 -32.73 -44.78 -39.91
CA LEU A 3 -31.57 -45.29 -39.16
C LEU A 3 -31.37 -44.44 -37.88
N HIS A 4 -31.61 -45.04 -36.71
CA HIS A 4 -31.26 -44.50 -35.43
C HIS A 4 -29.74 -44.78 -35.15
N LEU A 5 -28.91 -43.77 -35.17
CA LEU A 5 -27.56 -43.81 -34.60
C LEU A 5 -27.58 -43.45 -33.11
N ARG A 6 -27.38 -44.45 -32.24
CA ARG A 6 -27.13 -44.27 -30.82
C ARG A 6 -25.69 -43.82 -30.62
N PHE A 7 -25.45 -42.53 -30.31
CA PHE A 7 -24.18 -42.07 -29.78
C PHE A 7 -24.13 -42.32 -28.26
N GLY A 8 -23.10 -43.09 -27.84
CA GLY A 8 -22.98 -43.56 -26.48
C GLY A 8 -22.54 -42.45 -25.50
N LYS A 9 -23.10 -42.51 -24.29
CA LYS A 9 -22.86 -41.61 -23.16
C LYS A 9 -21.38 -41.49 -22.69
N TRP A 10 -20.45 -42.27 -23.22
CA TRP A 10 -19.05 -42.32 -22.79
C TRP A 10 -18.16 -41.22 -23.38
N ASN A 11 -18.50 -40.66 -24.54
CA ASN A 11 -17.70 -39.59 -25.15
C ASN A 11 -17.90 -38.25 -24.47
N PHE A 12 -18.94 -38.05 -23.68
CA PHE A 12 -19.20 -36.80 -22.95
C PHE A 12 -18.35 -36.67 -21.70
N VAL A 13 -18.04 -37.77 -21.00
CA VAL A 13 -17.24 -37.79 -19.77
C VAL A 13 -15.76 -37.56 -20.06
N LEU A 14 -15.22 -38.09 -21.16
CA LEU A 14 -13.82 -37.87 -21.58
C LEU A 14 -13.61 -36.45 -22.09
N GLY A 15 -14.56 -35.86 -22.82
CA GLY A 15 -14.45 -34.48 -23.30
C GLY A 15 -14.45 -33.44 -22.18
N THR A 16 -15.27 -33.60 -21.16
CA THR A 16 -15.32 -32.70 -20.01
C THR A 16 -14.06 -32.78 -19.15
N GLY A 17 -13.52 -33.99 -18.93
CA GLY A 17 -12.27 -34.18 -18.20
C GLY A 17 -11.08 -33.50 -18.89
N LEU A 18 -10.99 -33.58 -20.22
CA LEU A 18 -9.92 -32.95 -21.01
C LEU A 18 -10.02 -31.41 -20.96
N ILE A 19 -11.23 -30.86 -21.02
CA ILE A 19 -11.47 -29.41 -20.92
C ILE A 19 -11.07 -28.90 -19.53
N PHE A 20 -11.38 -29.64 -18.45
CA PHE A 20 -10.96 -29.27 -17.09
C PHE A 20 -9.44 -29.34 -16.91
N LEU A 21 -8.76 -30.35 -17.46
CA LEU A 21 -7.30 -30.46 -17.41
C LEU A 21 -6.59 -29.37 -18.21
N VAL A 22 -7.09 -29.04 -19.40
CA VAL A 22 -6.56 -27.95 -20.23
C VAL A 22 -6.80 -26.59 -19.57
N SER A 23 -7.98 -26.35 -18.98
CA SER A 23 -8.29 -25.13 -18.25
C SER A 23 -7.44 -24.99 -16.99
N PHE A 24 -7.17 -26.08 -16.27
CA PHE A 24 -6.29 -26.10 -15.11
C PHE A 24 -4.82 -25.88 -15.51
N ALA A 25 -4.35 -26.52 -16.58
CA ALA A 25 -2.99 -26.29 -17.12
C ALA A 25 -2.82 -24.85 -17.63
N LEU A 26 -3.80 -24.28 -18.33
CA LEU A 26 -3.80 -22.88 -18.77
C LEU A 26 -3.86 -21.90 -17.59
N SER A 27 -4.54 -22.26 -16.49
CA SER A 27 -4.55 -21.49 -15.25
C SER A 27 -3.18 -21.50 -14.55
N LEU A 28 -2.49 -22.64 -14.55
CA LEU A 28 -1.12 -22.77 -14.04
C LEU A 28 -0.11 -22.01 -14.92
N LEU A 29 -0.23 -22.09 -16.23
CA LEU A 29 0.59 -21.32 -17.17
C LEU A 29 0.36 -19.81 -17.05
N LYS A 30 -0.89 -19.37 -16.86
CA LYS A 30 -1.18 -17.95 -16.57
C LYS A 30 -0.56 -17.47 -15.25
N ARG A 31 -0.46 -18.32 -14.23
CA ARG A 31 0.20 -17.97 -12.96
C ARG A 31 1.71 -17.74 -13.10
N THR A 32 2.37 -18.40 -14.07
CA THR A 32 3.82 -18.27 -14.28
C THR A 32 4.21 -17.13 -15.22
N THR A 33 3.29 -16.60 -16.04
CA THR A 33 3.60 -15.59 -17.06
C THR A 33 3.41 -14.14 -16.63
N TRP A 34 2.78 -13.87 -15.48
CA TRP A 34 2.49 -12.50 -15.02
C TRP A 34 3.59 -11.85 -14.15
N CYS A 35 4.61 -12.60 -13.75
CA CYS A 35 5.76 -12.11 -12.99
C CYS A 35 7.08 -12.41 -13.69
N GLN A 36 7.19 -12.27 -15.01
CA GLN A 36 8.48 -12.34 -15.68
C GLN A 36 9.18 -10.98 -15.60
N PRO A 37 10.44 -10.91 -15.16
CA PRO A 37 11.22 -9.69 -15.19
C PRO A 37 11.41 -9.21 -16.61
N THR A 38 11.35 -7.89 -16.82
CA THR A 38 11.71 -7.28 -18.11
C THR A 38 13.17 -7.62 -18.48
N PRO A 39 13.55 -7.63 -19.77
CA PRO A 39 14.92 -7.94 -20.19
C PRO A 39 16.02 -7.11 -19.51
N GLN A 40 15.70 -5.92 -19.00
CA GLN A 40 16.63 -5.06 -18.24
C GLN A 40 16.90 -5.53 -16.81
N ALA A 41 15.95 -6.25 -16.17
CA ALA A 41 16.17 -6.83 -14.84
C ALA A 41 17.12 -8.05 -14.90
N LEU A 42 17.22 -8.74 -16.05
CA LEU A 42 18.13 -9.86 -16.23
C LEU A 42 19.61 -9.44 -16.37
N ALA A 43 19.88 -8.23 -16.86
CA ALA A 43 21.25 -7.73 -16.98
C ALA A 43 21.89 -7.39 -15.63
N SER A 44 21.10 -6.91 -14.64
CA SER A 44 21.60 -6.61 -13.31
C SER A 44 21.84 -7.86 -12.44
N ASP A 45 21.13 -8.96 -12.73
CA ASP A 45 21.29 -10.24 -12.00
C ASP A 45 22.56 -11.00 -12.45
N GLN A 46 23.10 -10.75 -13.64
CA GLN A 46 24.32 -11.40 -14.09
C GLN A 46 25.58 -10.82 -13.44
N GLU A 47 25.63 -9.53 -13.15
CA GLU A 47 26.76 -8.92 -12.46
C GLU A 47 26.85 -9.31 -10.97
N MET A 48 25.71 -9.63 -10.35
CA MET A 48 25.67 -10.02 -8.93
C MET A 48 25.99 -11.51 -8.70
N LYS A 49 25.89 -12.36 -9.73
CA LYS A 49 26.17 -13.81 -9.63
C LYS A 49 27.65 -14.18 -9.71
N THR A 50 28.50 -13.29 -10.16
CA THR A 50 29.96 -13.54 -10.26
C THR A 50 30.74 -13.33 -8.97
N SER A 51 30.09 -12.86 -7.90
CA SER A 51 30.72 -12.51 -6.62
C SER A 51 30.42 -13.46 -5.44
N LEU A 52 29.57 -14.48 -5.61
CA LEU A 52 29.22 -15.40 -4.52
C LEU A 52 29.54 -16.86 -4.93
N GLY A 53 30.56 -17.38 -4.28
CA GLY A 53 31.02 -18.77 -4.38
C GLY A 53 29.92 -19.78 -4.08
N THR A 54 29.98 -20.89 -4.78
CA THR A 54 29.19 -22.10 -4.70
C THR A 54 28.95 -22.59 -3.25
N GLY A 55 27.70 -22.56 -2.81
CA GLY A 55 27.29 -23.13 -1.53
C GLY A 55 25.78 -23.35 -1.43
N ASN A 56 25.37 -24.55 -1.71
CA ASN A 56 24.19 -25.29 -1.26
C ASN A 56 22.79 -24.67 -1.19
N LEU A 57 21.88 -25.29 -1.99
CA LEU A 57 20.47 -25.62 -1.72
C LEU A 57 19.62 -24.53 -1.05
N LEU A 58 18.87 -23.85 -1.90
CA LEU A 58 17.68 -23.08 -1.52
C LEU A 58 16.63 -24.02 -0.90
N GLU A 59 16.71 -24.21 0.41
CA GLU A 59 15.59 -24.65 1.21
C GLU A 59 14.49 -23.57 1.07
N LYS A 60 13.32 -23.97 0.60
CA LYS A 60 12.12 -23.11 0.62
C LYS A 60 11.88 -22.72 2.09
N SER A 61 12.28 -21.53 2.49
CA SER A 61 11.93 -20.99 3.81
C SER A 61 10.42 -20.76 3.83
N VAL A 62 9.70 -21.73 4.35
CA VAL A 62 8.28 -21.59 4.66
C VAL A 62 8.22 -20.69 5.89
N LEU A 63 7.50 -19.57 5.80
CA LEU A 63 7.14 -18.75 6.97
C LEU A 63 6.63 -19.71 8.07
N PRO A 64 6.98 -19.48 9.35
CA PRO A 64 6.45 -20.29 10.42
C PRO A 64 4.91 -20.33 10.29
N PRO A 65 4.31 -21.54 10.38
CA PRO A 65 2.88 -21.66 10.18
C PRO A 65 2.14 -20.78 11.17
N VAL A 66 1.24 -19.93 10.66
CA VAL A 66 0.33 -19.14 11.49
C VAL A 66 -0.44 -20.09 12.39
N THR A 67 -0.37 -19.92 13.71
CA THR A 67 -1.00 -20.80 14.67
C THR A 67 -2.54 -20.82 14.48
N ALA A 68 -3.20 -21.84 15.01
CA ALA A 68 -4.67 -21.91 14.94
C ALA A 68 -5.31 -20.70 15.64
N GLU A 69 -4.73 -20.26 16.76
CA GLU A 69 -5.15 -19.10 17.54
C GLU A 69 -5.01 -17.78 16.74
N GLU A 70 -3.91 -17.60 16.03
CA GLU A 70 -3.66 -16.44 15.17
C GLU A 70 -4.62 -16.38 13.98
N LYS A 71 -5.00 -17.56 13.43
CA LYS A 71 -6.02 -17.64 12.38
C LYS A 71 -7.41 -17.28 12.89
N GLU A 72 -7.74 -17.72 14.10
CA GLU A 72 -9.00 -17.41 14.75
C GLU A 72 -9.11 -15.92 15.10
N LEU A 73 -8.05 -15.34 15.62
CA LEU A 73 -7.92 -13.90 15.88
C LEU A 73 -8.17 -13.06 14.64
N SER A 74 -7.51 -13.39 13.54
CA SER A 74 -7.67 -12.71 12.24
C SER A 74 -9.10 -12.82 11.70
N ARG A 75 -9.72 -14.01 11.80
CA ARG A 75 -11.12 -14.23 11.39
C ARG A 75 -12.11 -13.46 12.27
N GLY A 76 -11.84 -13.34 13.58
CA GLY A 76 -12.66 -12.57 14.50
C GLY A 76 -12.71 -11.09 14.10
N ILE A 77 -11.57 -10.50 13.73
CA ILE A 77 -11.51 -9.11 13.26
C ILE A 77 -12.23 -8.92 11.92
N GLU A 78 -12.04 -9.84 10.98
CA GLU A 78 -12.70 -9.78 9.66
C GLU A 78 -14.24 -9.86 9.77
N LYS A 79 -14.74 -10.58 10.76
CA LYS A 79 -16.17 -10.77 11.02
C LYS A 79 -16.78 -9.73 11.96
N SER A 80 -15.96 -8.90 12.62
CA SER A 80 -16.45 -7.86 13.52
C SER A 80 -17.37 -6.89 12.78
N PRO A 81 -18.66 -6.81 13.11
CA PRO A 81 -19.58 -5.90 12.44
C PRO A 81 -19.25 -4.46 12.84
N GLY A 82 -18.80 -3.68 11.87
CA GLY A 82 -18.61 -2.25 12.04
C GLY A 82 -17.42 -1.86 12.91
N GLN A 83 -17.65 -1.21 14.05
CA GLN A 83 -16.64 -0.47 14.81
C GLN A 83 -16.23 -1.12 16.15
N GLU A 84 -16.65 -2.34 16.44
CA GLU A 84 -16.31 -3.02 17.69
C GLU A 84 -15.39 -4.24 17.43
N VAL A 85 -14.37 -4.37 18.28
CA VAL A 85 -13.44 -5.52 18.28
C VAL A 85 -13.84 -6.44 19.43
N ASP A 86 -13.78 -7.76 19.18
CA ASP A 86 -13.98 -8.76 20.22
C ASP A 86 -13.01 -8.53 21.40
N ARG A 87 -13.52 -8.65 22.61
CA ARG A 87 -12.77 -8.39 23.85
C ARG A 87 -11.53 -9.27 23.97
N LYS A 88 -11.60 -10.54 23.58
CA LYS A 88 -10.44 -11.45 23.61
C LYS A 88 -9.33 -11.01 22.67
N ILE A 89 -9.70 -10.45 21.51
CA ILE A 89 -8.75 -9.88 20.54
C ILE A 89 -8.05 -8.66 21.15
N LEU A 90 -8.79 -7.81 21.83
CA LEU A 90 -8.23 -6.64 22.54
C LEU A 90 -7.25 -7.06 23.64
N GLU A 91 -7.63 -8.01 24.49
CA GLU A 91 -6.77 -8.55 25.55
C GLU A 91 -5.46 -9.14 24.98
N TYR A 92 -5.56 -9.91 23.89
CA TYR A 92 -4.39 -10.44 23.21
C TYR A 92 -3.49 -9.33 22.65
N LEU A 93 -4.06 -8.33 22.00
CA LEU A 93 -3.30 -7.20 21.45
C LEU A 93 -2.57 -6.41 22.54
N LEU A 94 -3.21 -6.20 23.70
CA LEU A 94 -2.59 -5.54 24.85
C LEU A 94 -1.40 -6.34 25.38
N LEU A 95 -1.55 -7.65 25.55
CA LEU A 95 -0.43 -8.55 25.95
C LEU A 95 0.73 -8.49 24.95
N MET A 96 0.44 -8.43 23.67
CA MET A 96 1.47 -8.31 22.63
C MET A 96 2.20 -6.96 22.67
N GLN A 97 1.53 -5.87 23.10
CA GLN A 97 2.16 -4.54 23.23
C GLN A 97 3.18 -4.48 24.39
N GLU A 98 3.01 -5.28 25.43
CA GLU A 98 3.89 -5.32 26.61
C GLU A 98 5.19 -6.12 26.34
N ARG A 99 5.20 -6.97 25.32
CA ARG A 99 6.37 -7.80 24.99
C ARG A 99 7.41 -7.00 24.20
N PRO A 100 8.71 -7.24 24.44
CA PRO A 100 9.77 -6.73 23.58
C PRO A 100 9.55 -7.20 22.15
N TRP A 101 9.38 -6.28 21.22
CA TRP A 101 9.20 -6.62 19.82
C TRP A 101 10.53 -6.55 19.06
N GLN A 102 10.82 -7.58 18.27
CA GLN A 102 11.96 -7.61 17.36
C GLN A 102 11.48 -8.10 15.98
N PRO A 103 12.01 -7.54 14.87
CA PRO A 103 11.62 -7.96 13.54
C PRO A 103 12.11 -9.39 13.26
N ASN A 104 11.25 -10.19 12.64
CA ASN A 104 11.64 -11.45 12.03
C ASN A 104 12.32 -11.17 10.69
N ALA A 105 13.64 -11.17 10.67
CA ALA A 105 14.43 -10.83 9.51
C ALA A 105 14.11 -11.68 8.27
N THR A 106 13.85 -12.98 8.46
CA THR A 106 13.47 -13.91 7.39
C THR A 106 12.12 -13.55 6.79
N ALA A 107 11.10 -13.31 7.62
CA ALA A 107 9.78 -12.93 7.17
C ALA A 107 9.79 -11.57 6.46
N VAL A 108 10.52 -10.58 6.99
CA VAL A 108 10.70 -9.27 6.35
C VAL A 108 11.39 -9.42 4.99
N ALA A 109 12.46 -10.22 4.90
CA ALA A 109 13.16 -10.46 3.64
C ALA A 109 12.29 -11.16 2.60
N GLN A 110 11.41 -12.07 3.02
CA GLN A 110 10.46 -12.73 2.13
C GLN A 110 9.48 -11.73 1.52
N TYR A 111 8.78 -10.92 2.34
CA TYR A 111 7.88 -9.87 1.83
C TYR A 111 8.60 -8.91 0.88
N ARG A 112 9.81 -8.48 1.24
CA ARG A 112 10.62 -7.61 0.39
C ARG A 112 10.93 -8.24 -0.97
N THR A 113 11.32 -9.50 -0.99
CA THR A 113 11.65 -10.22 -2.23
C THR A 113 10.42 -10.42 -3.10
N GLU A 114 9.29 -10.80 -2.51
CA GLU A 114 8.04 -11.02 -3.23
C GLU A 114 7.50 -9.71 -3.83
N LEU A 115 7.41 -8.65 -3.03
CA LEU A 115 6.94 -7.33 -3.46
C LEU A 115 7.91 -6.68 -4.46
N GLY A 116 9.21 -6.77 -4.24
CA GLY A 116 10.20 -6.27 -5.18
C GLY A 116 10.16 -6.97 -6.53
N ARG A 117 9.84 -8.28 -6.57
CA ARG A 117 9.67 -9.03 -7.81
C ARG A 117 8.37 -8.70 -8.54
N CYS A 118 7.27 -8.59 -7.81
CA CYS A 118 5.94 -8.37 -8.37
C CYS A 118 5.68 -6.90 -8.72
N CYS A 119 6.06 -5.99 -7.84
CA CYS A 119 5.58 -4.62 -7.83
C CYS A 119 6.70 -3.60 -8.05
N ASN A 120 7.87 -3.80 -7.47
CA ASN A 120 9.07 -2.96 -7.62
C ASN A 120 8.78 -1.46 -7.46
N ALA A 121 8.46 -1.07 -6.21
CA ALA A 121 8.12 0.33 -5.91
C ALA A 121 9.27 1.31 -6.24
N SER A 122 10.54 0.88 -6.21
CA SER A 122 11.67 1.72 -6.60
C SER A 122 11.59 2.19 -8.05
N PHE A 123 10.96 1.43 -8.91
CA PHE A 123 10.78 1.76 -10.33
C PHE A 123 9.35 2.22 -10.65
N TRP A 124 8.33 1.55 -10.08
CA TRP A 124 6.94 1.73 -10.50
C TRP A 124 6.08 2.59 -9.58
N LEU A 125 6.53 3.02 -8.38
CA LEU A 125 5.68 3.80 -7.48
C LEU A 125 5.20 5.11 -8.10
N ALA A 126 6.09 5.84 -8.78
CA ALA A 126 5.78 7.08 -9.49
C ALA A 126 5.78 6.86 -11.00
N ILE A 127 4.97 7.62 -11.74
CA ILE A 127 5.19 7.76 -13.17
C ILE A 127 6.43 8.64 -13.42
N THR A 128 7.25 8.23 -14.38
CA THR A 128 8.52 8.88 -14.72
C THR A 128 8.75 8.84 -16.23
N LYS A 129 9.67 9.65 -16.74
CA LYS A 129 10.09 9.57 -18.16
C LYS A 129 10.64 8.18 -18.54
N GLU A 130 11.20 7.47 -17.56
CA GLU A 130 11.79 6.14 -17.75
C GLU A 130 10.74 5.03 -17.90
N ASN A 131 9.65 5.08 -17.12
CA ASN A 131 8.61 4.03 -17.09
C ASN A 131 7.30 4.40 -17.80
N THR A 132 7.16 5.64 -18.26
CA THR A 132 5.96 6.17 -18.92
C THR A 132 6.38 6.99 -20.14
N PRO A 133 6.88 6.34 -21.24
CA PRO A 133 7.42 7.03 -22.38
C PRO A 133 6.33 7.69 -23.23
N LEU A 134 6.72 8.69 -24.02
CA LEU A 134 5.86 9.36 -24.98
C LEU A 134 5.17 8.34 -25.91
N GLY A 135 3.86 8.55 -26.15
CA GLY A 135 3.03 7.69 -26.98
C GLY A 135 2.53 6.41 -26.32
N SER A 136 2.91 6.13 -25.04
CA SER A 136 2.30 5.07 -24.27
C SER A 136 0.94 5.47 -23.71
N ASP A 137 0.21 4.53 -23.11
CA ASP A 137 -1.08 4.76 -22.48
C ASP A 137 -0.98 4.54 -20.97
N ILE A 138 -1.58 5.43 -20.18
CA ILE A 138 -1.83 5.23 -18.75
C ILE A 138 -3.24 4.67 -18.57
N LEU A 139 -3.36 3.45 -18.04
CA LEU A 139 -4.64 2.86 -17.65
C LEU A 139 -5.12 3.49 -16.35
N LEU A 140 -6.38 3.93 -16.29
CA LEU A 140 -6.94 4.47 -15.05
C LEU A 140 -7.31 3.34 -14.09
N ASP A 141 -6.80 3.37 -12.84
CA ASP A 141 -6.99 2.27 -11.88
C ASP A 141 -8.44 2.13 -11.36
N GLY A 142 -9.23 3.20 -11.42
CA GLY A 142 -10.64 3.23 -11.05
C GLY A 142 -11.61 3.07 -12.23
N ALA A 143 -11.10 3.16 -13.48
CA ALA A 143 -11.88 3.06 -14.72
C ALA A 143 -11.01 2.34 -15.78
N LYS A 144 -10.83 1.04 -15.61
CA LYS A 144 -9.89 0.21 -16.40
C LYS A 144 -10.19 0.14 -17.91
N ASP A 145 -11.39 0.51 -18.29
CA ASP A 145 -11.82 0.68 -19.69
C ASP A 145 -11.31 1.98 -20.31
N LYS A 146 -10.81 2.92 -19.51
CA LYS A 146 -10.33 4.22 -19.94
C LYS A 146 -8.81 4.31 -19.90
N LYS A 147 -8.26 4.92 -20.93
CA LYS A 147 -6.84 5.18 -21.11
C LYS A 147 -6.60 6.67 -21.26
N LEU A 148 -5.45 7.12 -20.77
CA LEU A 148 -4.95 8.47 -20.99
C LEU A 148 -3.69 8.35 -21.87
N PRO A 149 -3.68 8.92 -23.09
CA PRO A 149 -2.49 8.90 -23.91
C PRO A 149 -1.40 9.81 -23.31
N VAL A 150 -0.16 9.35 -23.34
CA VAL A 150 0.99 10.07 -22.82
C VAL A 150 1.50 11.02 -23.93
N GLY A 151 1.10 12.28 -23.85
CA GLY A 151 1.55 13.35 -24.73
C GLY A 151 2.84 14.01 -24.24
N ALA A 152 3.42 14.88 -25.09
CA ALA A 152 4.65 15.60 -24.78
C ALA A 152 4.52 16.47 -23.52
N GLU A 153 3.38 17.17 -23.35
CA GLU A 153 3.11 18.01 -22.19
C GLU A 153 3.22 17.23 -20.87
N LEU A 154 2.63 16.02 -20.82
CA LEU A 154 2.75 15.18 -19.63
C LEU A 154 4.19 14.74 -19.40
N VAL A 155 4.88 14.28 -20.46
CA VAL A 155 6.27 13.82 -20.35
C VAL A 155 7.18 14.93 -19.82
N ASP A 156 6.99 16.18 -20.25
CA ASP A 156 7.79 17.32 -19.78
C ASP A 156 7.66 17.56 -18.29
N LEU A 157 6.47 17.33 -17.71
CA LEU A 157 6.20 17.45 -16.27
C LEU A 157 6.74 16.28 -15.45
N LEU A 158 7.05 15.12 -16.08
CA LEU A 158 7.48 13.93 -15.34
C LEU A 158 8.93 14.04 -14.89
N PRO A 159 9.25 13.53 -13.69
CA PRO A 159 10.63 13.36 -13.24
C PRO A 159 11.35 12.32 -14.14
N LYS A 160 12.65 12.45 -14.26
CA LYS A 160 13.45 11.49 -15.05
C LYS A 160 13.37 10.08 -14.49
N LYS A 161 13.49 9.95 -13.14
CA LYS A 161 13.51 8.68 -12.39
C LYS A 161 12.65 8.77 -11.15
N SER A 162 12.34 7.62 -10.57
CA SER A 162 11.64 7.53 -9.27
C SER A 162 12.39 8.31 -8.20
N PRO A 163 11.67 9.06 -7.33
CA PRO A 163 12.28 9.80 -6.24
C PRO A 163 12.71 8.87 -5.08
N ILE A 164 12.27 7.63 -5.09
CA ILE A 164 12.62 6.63 -4.08
C ILE A 164 13.76 5.79 -4.60
N SER A 165 14.98 6.18 -4.26
CA SER A 165 16.21 5.47 -4.61
C SER A 165 17.17 5.50 -3.41
N GLY A 166 18.07 4.53 -3.32
CA GLY A 166 19.07 4.50 -2.25
C GLY A 166 18.62 3.81 -0.97
N LEU A 167 18.30 2.54 -1.06
CA LEU A 167 17.70 1.71 -0.02
C LEU A 167 18.68 0.69 0.56
N PRO A 168 18.41 0.14 1.74
CA PRO A 168 17.24 0.20 2.60
C PRO A 168 17.34 1.18 3.78
N TYR A 169 16.19 1.75 4.22
CA TYR A 169 16.09 2.47 5.49
C TYR A 169 16.10 1.50 6.68
N ASP A 170 16.73 1.88 7.78
CA ASP A 170 16.75 1.02 8.96
C ASP A 170 15.41 1.05 9.70
N ARG A 171 14.90 2.24 10.03
CA ARG A 171 13.62 2.44 10.74
C ARG A 171 12.67 3.30 9.95
N CYS A 172 11.46 2.80 9.73
CA CYS A 172 10.39 3.53 9.08
C CYS A 172 9.17 3.66 9.99
N ALA A 173 8.63 4.86 10.07
CA ALA A 173 7.35 5.15 10.70
C ALA A 173 6.29 5.41 9.64
N VAL A 174 5.22 4.62 9.63
CA VAL A 174 4.05 4.87 8.80
C VAL A 174 2.96 5.40 9.72
N VAL A 175 2.61 6.68 9.58
CA VAL A 175 1.75 7.42 10.49
C VAL A 175 0.39 7.66 9.86
N GLY A 176 -0.57 6.81 10.21
CA GLY A 176 -1.98 6.99 9.87
C GLY A 176 -2.62 8.14 10.66
N ASN A 177 -3.90 8.39 10.38
CA ASN A 177 -4.62 9.50 10.98
C ASN A 177 -5.56 9.09 12.13
N GLY A 178 -5.56 7.81 12.53
CA GLY A 178 -6.52 7.28 13.50
C GLY A 178 -6.50 7.97 14.86
N GLY A 179 -7.68 8.10 15.44
CA GLY A 179 -7.90 8.78 16.75
C GLY A 179 -7.14 8.19 17.91
N ILE A 180 -6.66 6.95 17.79
CA ILE A 180 -5.80 6.30 18.79
C ILE A 180 -4.48 7.05 19.03
N LEU A 181 -4.03 7.89 18.08
CA LEU A 181 -2.86 8.74 18.25
C LEU A 181 -3.09 9.90 19.22
N ARG A 182 -4.31 10.29 19.46
CA ARG A 182 -4.63 11.41 20.36
C ARG A 182 -4.18 11.07 21.78
N ASN A 183 -3.33 11.92 22.37
CA ASN A 183 -2.71 11.73 23.68
C ASN A 183 -1.80 10.47 23.77
N SER A 184 -1.26 10.01 22.64
CA SER A 184 -0.34 8.85 22.59
C SER A 184 1.09 9.19 23.05
N SER A 185 1.48 10.47 22.98
CA SER A 185 2.87 10.93 23.23
C SER A 185 3.92 10.25 22.35
N CYS A 186 3.54 9.79 21.11
CA CYS A 186 4.43 9.06 20.21
C CYS A 186 5.29 9.96 19.32
N GLY A 187 5.12 11.28 19.38
CA GLY A 187 5.79 12.21 18.45
C GLY A 187 7.29 12.05 18.41
N GLN A 188 7.94 11.93 19.57
CA GLN A 188 9.40 11.75 19.65
C GLN A 188 9.86 10.40 19.06
N GLU A 189 9.13 9.30 19.35
CA GLU A 189 9.45 7.98 18.79
C GLU A 189 9.29 7.98 17.26
N ILE A 190 8.25 8.63 16.73
CA ILE A 190 8.04 8.79 15.29
C ILE A 190 9.19 9.58 14.66
N ASP A 191 9.59 10.71 15.24
CA ASP A 191 10.62 11.58 14.69
C ASP A 191 12.05 10.98 14.74
N GLN A 192 12.24 9.87 15.45
CA GLN A 192 13.49 9.08 15.44
C GLN A 192 13.60 8.13 14.25
N ALA A 193 12.53 7.94 13.45
CA ALA A 193 12.60 7.10 12.26
C ALA A 193 13.41 7.79 11.14
N ASP A 194 14.06 6.95 10.30
CA ASP A 194 14.86 7.41 9.15
C ASP A 194 13.97 7.81 7.98
N PHE A 195 12.78 7.21 7.88
CA PHE A 195 11.79 7.51 6.85
C PHE A 195 10.37 7.52 7.43
N ILE A 196 9.67 8.63 7.24
CA ILE A 196 8.35 8.87 7.85
C ILE A 196 7.32 9.14 6.77
N VAL A 197 6.26 8.32 6.73
CA VAL A 197 5.16 8.40 5.76
C VAL A 197 3.91 8.93 6.45
N ARG A 198 3.25 9.93 5.82
CA ARG A 198 1.97 10.49 6.28
C ARG A 198 0.93 10.54 5.17
N PHE A 199 -0.33 10.77 5.51
CA PHE A 199 -1.46 10.67 4.59
C PHE A 199 -2.36 11.92 4.65
N ASN A 200 -2.69 12.49 3.47
CA ASN A 200 -3.70 13.52 3.31
C ASN A 200 -3.43 14.84 4.04
N LEU A 201 -2.17 15.30 4.05
CA LEU A 201 -1.79 16.57 4.67
C LEU A 201 -2.42 16.75 6.06
N PRO A 202 -2.17 15.85 7.02
CA PRO A 202 -2.74 15.97 8.35
C PRO A 202 -2.17 17.20 9.07
N PRO A 203 -2.91 17.81 10.00
CA PRO A 203 -2.38 18.93 10.77
C PRO A 203 -1.21 18.51 11.66
N MET A 204 -0.13 19.30 11.67
CA MET A 204 1.12 19.00 12.37
C MET A 204 1.22 19.63 13.76
N ASN A 205 0.21 20.39 14.20
CA ASN A 205 0.15 21.04 15.51
C ASN A 205 -0.08 20.10 16.71
N TYR A 206 -0.18 18.79 16.44
CA TYR A 206 -0.23 17.71 17.44
C TYR A 206 1.14 17.06 17.66
N SER A 207 2.23 17.82 17.60
CA SER A 207 3.60 17.31 17.54
C SER A 207 3.98 16.35 18.66
N LYS A 208 3.43 16.53 19.88
CA LYS A 208 3.61 15.61 21.00
C LYS A 208 3.17 14.18 20.66
N ASP A 209 2.08 14.03 19.90
CA ASP A 209 1.46 12.74 19.59
C ASP A 209 1.93 12.18 18.25
N VAL A 210 2.20 13.04 17.26
CA VAL A 210 2.45 12.60 15.88
C VAL A 210 3.81 13.02 15.32
N GLY A 211 4.62 13.77 16.09
CA GLY A 211 5.90 14.29 15.64
C GLY A 211 5.78 15.44 14.63
N THR A 212 6.91 15.85 14.09
CA THR A 212 7.02 16.99 13.17
C THR A 212 7.67 16.64 11.84
N LYS A 213 8.44 15.56 11.78
CA LYS A 213 9.16 15.16 10.57
C LYS A 213 8.24 14.42 9.57
N THR A 214 8.55 14.59 8.31
CA THR A 214 7.88 13.88 7.20
C THR A 214 8.86 13.65 6.07
N SER A 215 8.98 12.42 5.59
CA SER A 215 9.77 12.07 4.41
C SER A 215 8.91 11.94 3.17
N LEU A 216 7.66 11.46 3.34
CA LEU A 216 6.70 11.29 2.27
C LEU A 216 5.29 11.60 2.78
N VAL A 217 4.51 12.35 2.00
CA VAL A 217 3.10 12.60 2.28
C VAL A 217 2.25 12.39 1.03
N THR A 218 1.07 11.76 1.19
CA THR A 218 0.10 11.65 0.10
C THR A 218 -0.93 12.78 0.16
N ILE A 219 -1.48 13.11 -1.01
CA ILE A 219 -2.59 14.04 -1.17
C ILE A 219 -3.63 13.36 -2.03
N ASN A 220 -4.68 12.80 -1.42
CA ASN A 220 -5.76 12.19 -2.19
C ASN A 220 -6.62 13.27 -2.85
N PRO A 221 -7.22 13.00 -4.02
CA PRO A 221 -8.13 13.94 -4.68
C PRO A 221 -9.25 14.44 -3.76
N SER A 222 -9.75 13.61 -2.85
CA SER A 222 -10.78 14.01 -1.87
C SER A 222 -10.37 15.17 -0.98
N ILE A 223 -9.09 15.27 -0.57
CA ILE A 223 -8.62 16.40 0.24
C ILE A 223 -8.55 17.69 -0.60
N LEU A 224 -8.15 17.57 -1.86
CA LEU A 224 -8.14 18.69 -2.79
C LEU A 224 -9.56 19.21 -3.07
N GLN A 225 -10.53 18.29 -3.15
CA GLN A 225 -11.94 18.63 -3.37
C GLN A 225 -12.57 19.25 -2.12
N LEU A 226 -12.49 18.58 -0.99
CA LEU A 226 -13.25 18.94 0.21
C LEU A 226 -12.62 20.09 0.99
N LYS A 227 -11.30 20.04 1.21
CA LYS A 227 -10.59 21.06 2.01
C LYS A 227 -10.16 22.26 1.18
N PHE A 228 -9.77 22.03 -0.07
CA PHE A 228 -9.20 23.08 -0.94
C PHE A 228 -10.09 23.44 -2.12
N GLN A 229 -11.38 23.04 -2.12
CA GLN A 229 -12.41 23.45 -3.08
C GLN A 229 -11.95 23.32 -4.54
N ASN A 230 -11.47 22.13 -4.92
CA ASN A 230 -10.94 21.82 -6.24
C ASN A 230 -9.78 22.74 -6.71
N LEU A 231 -9.12 23.45 -5.79
CA LEU A 231 -8.07 24.44 -6.07
C LEU A 231 -8.54 25.58 -7.02
N GLU A 232 -9.79 25.98 -6.91
CA GLU A 232 -10.33 27.14 -7.62
C GLU A 232 -10.02 28.43 -6.84
N ALA A 233 -10.67 28.63 -5.70
CA ALA A 233 -10.45 29.79 -4.82
C ALA A 233 -9.41 29.53 -3.72
N HIS A 234 -9.14 28.28 -3.35
CA HIS A 234 -8.27 27.90 -2.22
C HIS A 234 -6.88 27.41 -2.63
N ARG A 235 -6.30 27.98 -3.69
CA ARG A 235 -4.95 27.66 -4.16
C ARG A 235 -3.88 28.07 -3.13
N LYS A 236 -3.95 29.31 -2.62
CA LYS A 236 -2.99 29.80 -1.61
C LYS A 236 -3.05 29.00 -0.31
N PRO A 237 -4.20 28.72 0.31
CA PRO A 237 -4.27 27.83 1.48
C PRO A 237 -3.67 26.44 1.25
N PHE A 238 -3.76 25.90 0.05
CA PHE A 238 -3.09 24.64 -0.30
C PHE A 238 -1.57 24.80 -0.35
N ALA A 239 -1.07 25.83 -1.03
CA ALA A 239 0.36 26.13 -1.09
C ALA A 239 0.94 26.37 0.31
N ASP A 240 0.24 27.11 1.18
CA ASP A 240 0.63 27.35 2.58
C ASP A 240 0.66 26.03 3.40
N ALA A 241 -0.31 25.15 3.18
CA ALA A 241 -0.34 23.85 3.84
C ALA A 241 0.86 22.98 3.45
N LEU A 242 1.34 23.06 2.21
CA LEU A 242 2.52 22.33 1.74
C LEU A 242 3.82 22.80 2.39
N GLN A 243 3.90 24.06 2.84
CA GLN A 243 5.08 24.58 3.54
C GLN A 243 5.40 23.80 4.83
N LEU A 244 4.36 23.22 5.47
CA LEU A 244 4.54 22.36 6.66
C LEU A 244 5.25 21.04 6.34
N TYR A 245 5.31 20.66 5.06
CA TYR A 245 5.91 19.42 4.57
C TYR A 245 7.15 19.67 3.72
N ARG A 246 7.82 20.82 3.93
CA ARG A 246 9.02 21.18 3.15
C ARG A 246 10.08 20.07 3.23
N GLY A 247 10.58 19.66 2.05
CA GLY A 247 11.56 18.58 1.92
C GLY A 247 10.96 17.18 1.85
N ALA A 248 9.66 17.00 2.10
CA ALA A 248 8.98 15.71 1.93
C ALA A 248 8.65 15.43 0.45
N LEU A 249 8.67 14.16 0.07
CA LEU A 249 8.13 13.71 -1.21
C LEU A 249 6.59 13.80 -1.18
N ILE A 250 5.99 14.49 -2.14
CA ILE A 250 4.54 14.67 -2.22
C ILE A 250 4.01 13.73 -3.30
N PHE A 251 3.08 12.84 -2.95
CA PHE A 251 2.48 11.90 -3.88
C PHE A 251 0.98 12.12 -4.07
N ILE A 252 0.53 12.16 -5.32
CA ILE A 252 -0.88 12.33 -5.71
C ILE A 252 -1.32 11.13 -6.55
N PRO A 253 -2.41 10.41 -6.21
CA PRO A 253 -3.02 9.38 -7.04
C PRO A 253 -3.83 10.00 -8.18
N ALA A 254 -3.13 10.55 -9.19
CA ALA A 254 -3.71 11.34 -10.26
C ALA A 254 -4.57 10.53 -11.24
N PHE A 255 -4.28 9.23 -11.42
CA PHE A 255 -4.81 8.45 -12.54
C PHE A 255 -5.82 7.39 -12.10
N SER A 256 -6.66 7.71 -11.12
CA SER A 256 -7.77 6.83 -10.73
C SER A 256 -9.01 7.04 -11.60
N PHE A 257 -9.34 8.30 -11.87
CA PHE A 257 -10.45 8.75 -12.73
C PHE A 257 -10.04 10.02 -13.46
N VAL A 258 -10.67 10.32 -14.61
CA VAL A 258 -10.33 11.50 -15.42
C VAL A 258 -10.37 12.81 -14.60
N GLY A 259 -11.41 13.03 -13.80
CA GLY A 259 -11.50 14.22 -12.94
C GLY A 259 -10.41 14.31 -11.87
N HIS A 260 -9.83 13.19 -11.45
CA HIS A 260 -8.67 13.19 -10.53
C HIS A 260 -7.39 13.65 -11.21
N THR A 261 -7.23 13.32 -12.50
CA THR A 261 -6.08 13.76 -13.30
C THR A 261 -6.08 15.28 -13.45
N GLU A 262 -7.23 15.86 -13.80
CA GLU A 262 -7.38 17.32 -13.90
C GLU A 262 -7.05 18.02 -12.59
N LEU A 263 -7.57 17.49 -11.48
CA LEU A 263 -7.34 18.04 -10.15
C LEU A 263 -5.86 17.93 -9.73
N ALA A 264 -5.19 16.85 -10.10
CA ALA A 264 -3.77 16.66 -9.83
C ALA A 264 -2.90 17.66 -10.63
N TYR A 265 -3.29 17.99 -11.86
CA TYR A 265 -2.62 19.05 -12.62
C TYR A 265 -2.85 20.43 -12.00
N ARG A 266 -4.07 20.74 -11.53
CA ARG A 266 -4.30 21.98 -10.78
C ARG A 266 -3.41 22.09 -9.54
N ALA A 267 -3.18 20.98 -8.84
CA ALA A 267 -2.27 20.94 -7.71
C ALA A 267 -0.82 21.21 -8.14
N LEU A 268 -0.35 20.61 -9.23
CA LEU A 268 0.97 20.83 -9.80
C LEU A 268 1.19 22.31 -10.16
N TYR A 269 0.29 22.89 -10.97
CA TYR A 269 0.37 24.29 -11.35
C TYR A 269 0.25 25.24 -10.15
N THR A 270 -0.52 24.87 -9.13
CA THR A 270 -0.55 25.67 -7.90
C THR A 270 0.80 25.69 -7.20
N VAL A 271 1.48 24.55 -7.13
CA VAL A 271 2.83 24.44 -6.55
C VAL A 271 3.83 25.32 -7.33
N GLU A 272 3.75 25.34 -8.65
CA GLU A 272 4.60 26.15 -9.52
C GLU A 272 4.30 27.65 -9.34
N ASP A 273 3.03 28.07 -9.46
CA ASP A 273 2.61 29.47 -9.37
C ASP A 273 2.93 30.12 -8.03
N PHE A 274 2.90 29.37 -6.94
CA PHE A 274 3.23 29.87 -5.60
C PHE A 274 4.69 29.62 -5.18
N GLY A 275 5.52 29.05 -6.07
CA GLY A 275 6.94 28.85 -5.80
C GLY A 275 7.20 27.95 -4.58
N VAL A 276 6.40 26.91 -4.37
CA VAL A 276 6.52 26.04 -3.17
C VAL A 276 7.85 25.27 -3.15
N GLY A 277 8.50 25.13 -4.30
CA GLY A 277 9.83 24.50 -4.43
C GLY A 277 9.83 22.97 -4.34
N GLN A 278 8.67 22.33 -4.25
CA GLN A 278 8.48 20.89 -4.20
C GLN A 278 7.47 20.46 -5.25
N GLN A 279 7.89 19.69 -6.24
CA GLN A 279 6.95 19.16 -7.22
C GLN A 279 6.28 17.89 -6.71
N PRO A 280 4.96 17.71 -6.89
CA PRO A 280 4.29 16.47 -6.61
C PRO A 280 4.65 15.39 -7.62
N TYR A 281 4.75 14.16 -7.14
CA TYR A 281 4.89 12.95 -7.93
C TYR A 281 3.53 12.30 -8.11
N PHE A 282 3.26 11.77 -9.27
CA PHE A 282 2.02 11.07 -9.54
C PHE A 282 2.21 9.57 -9.34
N LEU A 283 1.32 8.95 -8.54
CA LEU A 283 1.33 7.51 -8.34
C LEU A 283 1.04 6.78 -9.65
N ASN A 284 1.82 5.74 -9.92
CA ASN A 284 1.68 4.95 -11.13
C ASN A 284 0.54 3.92 -10.98
N PRO A 285 -0.50 3.95 -11.83
CA PRO A 285 -1.60 2.97 -11.78
C PRO A 285 -1.13 1.54 -11.97
N PHE A 286 -0.05 1.30 -12.71
CA PHE A 286 0.54 -0.02 -12.88
C PHE A 286 1.02 -0.59 -11.55
N TYR A 287 1.69 0.21 -10.73
CA TYR A 287 2.09 -0.20 -9.37
C TYR A 287 0.89 -0.58 -8.52
N LEU A 288 -0.18 0.23 -8.56
CA LEU A 288 -1.40 -0.02 -7.79
C LEU A 288 -2.09 -1.32 -8.21
N ASP A 289 -2.12 -1.62 -9.51
CA ASP A 289 -2.72 -2.84 -10.04
C ASP A 289 -1.88 -4.09 -9.72
N SER A 290 -0.56 -3.99 -9.85
CA SER A 290 0.38 -5.05 -9.47
C SER A 290 0.26 -5.38 -7.98
N LEU A 291 0.23 -4.36 -7.14
CA LEU A 291 0.07 -4.51 -5.70
C LEU A 291 -1.27 -5.15 -5.31
N ARG A 292 -2.37 -4.74 -5.96
CA ARG A 292 -3.69 -5.34 -5.75
C ARG A 292 -3.69 -6.81 -6.16
N THR A 293 -3.02 -7.17 -7.25
CA THR A 293 -2.87 -8.55 -7.73
C THR A 293 -2.09 -9.39 -6.73
N TYR A 294 -0.95 -8.89 -6.25
CA TYR A 294 -0.17 -9.54 -5.21
C TYR A 294 -1.00 -9.86 -3.96
N TRP A 295 -1.70 -8.87 -3.40
CA TRP A 295 -2.49 -9.08 -2.20
C TRP A 295 -3.70 -9.97 -2.41
N LYS A 296 -4.27 -9.97 -3.62
CA LYS A 296 -5.32 -10.91 -4.00
C LYS A 296 -4.81 -12.35 -3.97
N ASP A 297 -3.60 -12.60 -4.45
CA ASP A 297 -2.97 -13.93 -4.39
C ASP A 297 -2.62 -14.34 -2.95
N GLN A 298 -2.42 -13.38 -2.05
CA GLN A 298 -2.29 -13.58 -0.61
C GLN A 298 -3.65 -13.74 0.12
N GLY A 299 -4.76 -13.84 -0.61
CA GLY A 299 -6.11 -14.04 -0.05
C GLY A 299 -6.82 -12.77 0.39
N PHE A 300 -6.25 -11.59 0.10
CA PHE A 300 -6.90 -10.31 0.36
C PHE A 300 -7.53 -9.75 -0.92
N HIS A 301 -8.86 -9.68 -0.95
CA HIS A 301 -9.63 -9.27 -2.12
C HIS A 301 -10.31 -7.89 -1.90
N PRO A 302 -9.56 -6.79 -1.80
CA PRO A 302 -10.16 -5.48 -1.67
C PRO A 302 -10.71 -4.99 -3.01
N ARG A 303 -11.81 -4.25 -2.97
CA ARG A 303 -12.27 -3.50 -4.15
C ARG A 303 -11.20 -2.48 -4.56
N ARG A 304 -10.61 -1.80 -3.58
CA ARG A 304 -9.52 -0.84 -3.72
C ARG A 304 -8.68 -0.85 -2.44
N LEU A 305 -7.36 -0.84 -2.57
CA LEU A 305 -6.45 -0.65 -1.44
C LEU A 305 -6.53 0.79 -0.93
N SER A 306 -6.47 0.98 0.39
CA SER A 306 -6.29 2.32 0.94
C SER A 306 -4.89 2.85 0.66
N SER A 307 -4.71 4.18 0.70
CA SER A 307 -3.39 4.79 0.62
C SER A 307 -2.46 4.28 1.73
N GLY A 308 -3.03 4.01 2.92
CA GLY A 308 -2.32 3.41 4.04
C GLY A 308 -1.76 2.04 3.70
N PHE A 309 -2.60 1.14 3.19
CA PHE A 309 -2.19 -0.23 2.86
C PHE A 309 -1.18 -0.26 1.71
N MET A 310 -1.37 0.59 0.72
CA MET A 310 -0.45 0.75 -0.41
C MET A 310 0.95 1.18 0.04
N LEU A 311 1.05 2.22 0.89
CA LEU A 311 2.36 2.72 1.33
C LEU A 311 2.99 1.88 2.45
N VAL A 312 2.21 1.12 3.22
CA VAL A 312 2.77 0.06 4.09
C VAL A 312 3.41 -1.03 3.23
N SER A 313 2.78 -1.44 2.12
CA SER A 313 3.37 -2.41 1.19
C SER A 313 4.65 -1.88 0.54
N MET A 314 4.67 -0.60 0.14
CA MET A 314 5.90 0.06 -0.30
C MET A 314 6.98 0.01 0.80
N ALA A 315 6.63 0.32 2.06
CA ALA A 315 7.59 0.30 3.15
C ALA A 315 8.19 -1.11 3.39
N LEU A 316 7.43 -2.19 3.14
CA LEU A 316 7.93 -3.57 3.20
C LEU A 316 9.08 -3.83 2.20
N GLU A 317 9.09 -3.14 1.06
CA GLU A 317 10.20 -3.24 0.11
C GLU A 317 11.46 -2.53 0.60
N PHE A 318 11.32 -1.45 1.37
CA PHE A 318 12.40 -0.49 1.61
C PHE A 318 12.94 -0.46 3.03
N CYS A 319 12.16 -0.90 4.02
CA CYS A 319 12.47 -0.69 5.40
C CYS A 319 12.85 -2.01 6.09
N LYS A 320 13.88 -1.97 6.93
CA LYS A 320 14.23 -3.13 7.75
C LYS A 320 13.29 -3.32 8.93
N ARG A 321 12.89 -2.21 9.54
CA ARG A 321 11.98 -2.16 10.69
C ARG A 321 10.86 -1.15 10.42
N ILE A 322 9.62 -1.60 10.45
CA ILE A 322 8.44 -0.78 10.17
C ILE A 322 7.59 -0.71 11.43
N THR A 323 7.23 0.49 11.84
CA THR A 323 6.25 0.71 12.89
C THR A 323 5.05 1.48 12.34
N LEU A 324 3.84 0.96 12.55
CA LEU A 324 2.59 1.60 12.20
C LEU A 324 2.04 2.35 13.41
N TYR A 325 1.74 3.63 13.24
CA TYR A 325 1.10 4.50 14.22
C TYR A 325 -0.24 4.99 13.69
N GLY A 326 -1.28 5.00 14.51
CA GLY A 326 -2.59 5.50 14.09
C GLY A 326 -3.35 4.60 13.12
N PHE A 327 -2.96 3.35 12.97
CA PHE A 327 -3.67 2.33 12.19
C PHE A 327 -4.64 1.57 13.10
N TRP A 328 -5.77 2.21 13.42
CA TRP A 328 -6.80 1.67 14.29
C TRP A 328 -8.18 2.09 13.79
N PRO A 329 -8.94 1.20 13.15
CA PRO A 329 -10.19 1.56 12.48
C PRO A 329 -11.44 1.51 13.38
N PHE A 330 -11.27 1.41 14.69
CA PHE A 330 -12.36 1.22 15.64
C PHE A 330 -12.67 2.50 16.42
N SER A 331 -13.92 2.63 16.89
CA SER A 331 -14.42 3.81 17.64
C SER A 331 -14.00 3.85 19.10
N ARG A 332 -13.43 2.76 19.61
CA ARG A 332 -12.91 2.66 20.98
C ARG A 332 -11.45 2.25 20.95
N ASP A 333 -10.68 2.77 21.89
CA ASP A 333 -9.30 2.30 22.10
C ASP A 333 -9.27 0.89 22.72
N PRO A 334 -8.11 0.23 22.84
CA PRO A 334 -8.01 -1.09 23.46
C PRO A 334 -8.47 -1.16 24.92
N ALA A 335 -8.51 -0.03 25.64
CA ALA A 335 -9.07 0.07 26.99
C ALA A 335 -10.58 0.35 27.03
N GLY A 336 -11.25 0.32 25.86
CA GLY A 336 -12.70 0.51 25.72
C GLY A 336 -13.17 1.97 25.75
N ARG A 337 -12.26 2.94 25.78
CA ARG A 337 -12.60 4.38 25.80
C ARG A 337 -12.94 4.87 24.39
N PRO A 338 -13.98 5.70 24.22
CA PRO A 338 -14.31 6.24 22.91
C PRO A 338 -13.19 7.16 22.38
N ILE A 339 -12.86 7.03 21.12
CA ILE A 339 -11.88 7.87 20.43
C ILE A 339 -12.49 8.45 19.14
N PRO A 340 -12.04 9.62 18.67
CA PRO A 340 -12.48 10.18 17.40
C PRO A 340 -11.97 9.34 16.22
N HIS A 341 -12.55 9.55 15.05
CA HIS A 341 -12.11 8.85 13.84
C HIS A 341 -10.67 9.21 13.47
N HIS A 342 -10.35 10.50 13.43
CA HIS A 342 -8.96 10.98 13.28
C HIS A 342 -8.48 11.64 14.58
N TYR A 343 -7.17 11.72 14.80
CA TYR A 343 -6.62 12.37 15.97
C TYR A 343 -6.95 13.88 16.05
N TYR A 344 -7.33 14.51 14.94
CA TYR A 344 -7.62 15.93 14.82
C TYR A 344 -9.10 16.27 14.57
N ASP A 345 -9.91 15.33 14.05
CA ASP A 345 -11.35 15.52 13.83
C ASP A 345 -12.14 14.20 14.02
N ASN A 346 -13.44 14.27 13.84
CA ASN A 346 -14.31 13.09 13.90
C ASN A 346 -15.07 12.85 12.58
N THR A 347 -14.48 13.24 11.45
CA THR A 347 -15.08 13.03 10.13
C THR A 347 -15.03 11.54 9.79
N PRO A 348 -16.18 10.86 9.60
CA PRO A 348 -16.20 9.44 9.29
C PRO A 348 -15.65 9.16 7.87
N PRO A 349 -15.10 7.97 7.63
CA PRO A 349 -14.67 7.57 6.30
C PRO A 349 -15.87 7.46 5.37
N ASN A 350 -15.66 7.67 4.07
CA ASN A 350 -16.68 7.43 3.06
C ASN A 350 -16.99 5.92 3.00
N PRO A 351 -18.22 5.49 3.34
CA PRO A 351 -18.56 4.08 3.37
C PRO A 351 -18.49 3.46 1.97
N GLY A 352 -17.98 2.22 1.88
CA GLY A 352 -17.99 1.41 0.67
C GLY A 352 -16.77 1.56 -0.25
N ILE A 353 -15.83 2.46 0.02
CA ILE A 353 -14.58 2.57 -0.76
C ILE A 353 -13.52 1.60 -0.23
N HIS A 354 -13.29 1.61 1.09
CA HIS A 354 -12.29 0.78 1.75
C HIS A 354 -12.93 -0.04 2.88
N VAL A 355 -12.41 -1.24 3.10
CA VAL A 355 -12.84 -2.11 4.21
C VAL A 355 -11.72 -2.12 5.24
N MET A 356 -11.66 -1.05 6.04
CA MET A 356 -10.54 -0.74 6.95
C MET A 356 -10.27 -1.84 7.99
N ASN A 357 -11.30 -2.53 8.48
CA ASN A 357 -11.14 -3.66 9.41
C ASN A 357 -10.47 -4.88 8.73
N ARG A 358 -10.72 -5.12 7.44
CA ARG A 358 -10.02 -6.18 6.70
C ARG A 358 -8.56 -5.83 6.44
N GLU A 359 -8.25 -4.57 6.12
CA GLU A 359 -6.85 -4.13 6.03
C GLU A 359 -6.16 -4.28 7.39
N PHE A 360 -6.83 -3.91 8.48
CA PHE A 360 -6.30 -4.06 9.83
C PHE A 360 -6.01 -5.52 10.19
N SER A 361 -6.84 -6.49 9.76
CA SER A 361 -6.56 -7.90 9.98
C SER A 361 -5.25 -8.37 9.32
N HIS A 362 -4.90 -7.80 8.15
CA HIS A 362 -3.62 -8.08 7.50
C HIS A 362 -2.45 -7.41 8.22
N TYR A 363 -2.60 -6.18 8.73
CA TYR A 363 -1.58 -5.58 9.60
C TYR A 363 -1.35 -6.41 10.86
N LEU A 364 -2.42 -6.93 11.44
CA LEU A 364 -2.31 -7.81 12.60
C LEU A 364 -1.57 -9.11 12.27
N LYS A 365 -1.87 -9.77 11.14
CA LYS A 365 -1.12 -10.95 10.67
C LYS A 365 0.37 -10.65 10.56
N MET A 366 0.74 -9.54 9.94
CA MET A 366 2.13 -9.11 9.80
C MET A 366 2.78 -8.76 11.15
N TYR A 367 2.01 -8.19 12.10
CA TYR A 367 2.48 -7.90 13.45
C TYR A 367 2.79 -9.18 14.23
N VAL A 368 1.89 -10.15 14.19
CA VAL A 368 2.07 -11.46 14.84
C VAL A 368 3.28 -12.20 14.25
N GLN A 369 3.49 -12.12 12.94
CA GLN A 369 4.67 -12.66 12.25
C GLN A 369 5.95 -11.85 12.49
N SER A 370 5.88 -10.77 13.27
CA SER A 370 6.97 -9.82 13.52
C SER A 370 7.58 -9.21 12.24
N VAL A 371 6.74 -9.01 11.21
CA VAL A 371 7.12 -8.34 9.96
C VAL A 371 7.09 -6.82 10.13
N LEU A 372 6.09 -6.33 10.85
CA LEU A 372 5.95 -4.92 11.23
C LEU A 372 5.45 -4.80 12.67
N ARG A 373 5.64 -3.64 13.29
CA ARG A 373 5.12 -3.32 14.62
C ARG A 373 3.86 -2.47 14.51
N LEU A 374 2.81 -2.84 15.25
CA LEU A 374 1.65 -2.00 15.49
C LEU A 374 1.82 -1.26 16.83
N ARG A 375 1.69 0.06 16.83
CA ARG A 375 1.70 0.88 18.04
C ARG A 375 0.27 1.26 18.40
N LEU A 376 -0.28 0.62 19.43
CA LEU A 376 -1.68 0.76 19.86
C LEU A 376 -1.83 1.46 21.21
N GLY A 377 -0.74 1.81 21.86
CA GLY A 377 -0.71 2.45 23.18
C GLY A 377 0.10 3.74 23.19
N LYS A 378 0.31 4.25 24.40
CA LYS A 378 1.21 5.39 24.63
C LYS A 378 2.65 5.01 24.35
N CYS A 379 3.39 5.92 23.76
CA CYS A 379 4.85 5.83 23.68
C CYS A 379 5.48 6.36 24.97
N GLN A 380 6.59 5.78 25.39
CA GLN A 380 7.34 6.16 26.58
C GLN A 380 8.39 7.21 26.24
#